data_8f653d707580fa52aa7393a6c9e6ccf3
#
_entry.id   8f653d707580fa52aa7393a6c9e6ccf3
#
_cell.length_a   1.000
_cell.length_b   1.000
_cell.length_c   1.000
_cell.angle_alpha   90.00
_cell.angle_beta   90.00
_cell.angle_gamma   90.00
#
_symmetry.space_group_name_H-M   'P 1'
#
loop_
_entity.id
_entity.type
_entity.pdbx_description
1 polymer ?
#
loop_
_entity_poly.entity_id
_entity_poly.type
_entity_poly.pdbx_seq_one_letter_code
_entity_poly.pdbx_strand_id
1 'polypeptide(L)'
;ARAGVARRTVYRYFPDRKALMEAALDRVRSLAGPQVIYPRSASELLATLEPIYTGFDRIAPIATMLRSTPQGRALRLTQNRRRVRSYTRALAPAAKALPRQDRRLAIAMLQVLHTTPWLEMRDHWGLTGQQIARVTGWAIRTLLADLALRGGLPLDQEATRPAGTS
;
A
#
# COMPACT_ATOMS: atom_id res chain seq x y z
N ALA A 1 9.19 31.02 2.27
CA ALA A 1 9.65 30.55 3.58
C ALA A 1 8.44 30.32 4.51
N ARG A 2 7.72 29.20 4.36
CA ARG A 2 6.54 28.89 5.20
C ARG A 2 6.90 28.31 6.58
N ALA A 3 8.16 27.88 6.80
CA ALA A 3 8.57 27.21 8.03
C ALA A 3 9.34 28.10 9.03
N GLY A 4 9.50 29.40 8.76
CA GLY A 4 10.25 30.34 9.63
C GLY A 4 11.73 29.99 9.86
N VAL A 5 12.26 28.98 9.16
CA VAL A 5 13.63 28.52 9.31
C VAL A 5 14.45 28.96 8.09
N ALA A 6 15.61 29.59 8.36
CA ALA A 6 16.52 30.04 7.32
C ALA A 6 17.08 28.84 6.52
N ARG A 7 17.17 28.97 5.21
CA ARG A 7 17.70 27.95 4.29
C ARG A 7 19.08 27.42 4.73
N ARG A 8 19.95 28.32 5.20
CA ARG A 8 21.29 28.01 5.72
C ARG A 8 21.24 27.07 6.95
N THR A 9 20.24 27.22 7.81
CA THR A 9 20.04 26.35 8.99
C THR A 9 19.70 24.93 8.58
N VAL A 10 18.86 24.76 7.55
CA VAL A 10 18.50 23.42 7.05
C VAL A 10 19.72 22.68 6.50
N TYR A 11 20.54 23.35 5.67
CA TYR A 11 21.75 22.74 5.10
C TYR A 11 22.86 22.47 6.12
N ARG A 12 22.83 23.09 7.29
CA ARG A 12 23.75 22.76 8.39
C ARG A 12 23.46 21.40 9.01
N TYR A 13 22.19 20.99 9.03
CA TYR A 13 21.77 19.71 9.60
C TYR A 13 21.65 18.59 8.56
N PHE A 14 21.41 18.96 7.30
CA PHE A 14 21.25 18.01 6.21
C PHE A 14 22.22 18.36 5.09
N PRO A 15 23.29 17.56 4.90
CA PRO A 15 24.37 17.89 3.97
C PRO A 15 23.90 17.98 2.52
N ASP A 16 22.84 17.26 2.17
CA ASP A 16 22.24 17.29 0.84
C ASP A 16 20.72 17.09 0.88
N ARG A 17 20.10 17.24 -0.28
CA ARG A 17 18.66 17.03 -0.45
C ARG A 17 18.22 15.61 -0.12
N LYS A 18 19.06 14.62 -0.38
CA LYS A 18 18.75 13.21 -0.11
C LYS A 18 18.64 12.98 1.38
N ALA A 19 19.62 13.41 2.16
CA ALA A 19 19.60 13.31 3.63
C ALA A 19 18.37 14.01 4.23
N LEU A 20 18.01 15.20 3.75
CA LEU A 20 16.79 15.90 4.17
C LEU A 20 15.54 15.08 3.86
N MET A 21 15.45 14.50 2.68
CA MET A 21 14.29 13.71 2.27
C MET A 21 14.17 12.40 3.05
N GLU A 22 15.28 11.74 3.35
CA GLU A 22 15.32 10.54 4.19
C GLU A 22 14.85 10.86 5.62
N ALA A 23 15.37 11.90 6.23
CA ALA A 23 14.94 12.35 7.56
C ALA A 23 13.45 12.76 7.61
N ALA A 24 12.97 13.44 6.56
CA ALA A 24 11.55 13.77 6.43
C ALA A 24 10.68 12.52 6.34
N LEU A 25 11.09 11.51 5.57
CA LEU A 25 10.39 10.22 5.49
C LEU A 25 10.36 9.48 6.83
N ASP A 26 11.48 9.45 7.53
CA ASP A 26 11.56 8.79 8.84
C ASP A 26 10.68 9.50 9.87
N ARG A 27 10.62 10.84 9.82
CA ARG A 27 9.68 11.61 10.64
C ARG A 27 8.23 11.31 10.30
N VAL A 28 7.88 11.24 9.02
CA VAL A 28 6.53 10.85 8.57
C VAL A 28 6.18 9.44 9.06
N ARG A 29 7.10 8.50 8.96
CA ARG A 29 6.90 7.12 9.47
C ARG A 29 6.67 7.12 10.96
N SER A 30 7.45 7.85 11.74
CA SER A 30 7.29 7.92 13.20
C SER A 30 5.95 8.53 13.62
N LEU A 31 5.46 9.51 12.88
CA LEU A 31 4.16 10.16 13.13
C LEU A 31 2.97 9.27 12.73
N ALA A 32 3.12 8.51 11.66
CA ALA A 32 2.07 7.59 11.21
C ALA A 32 1.92 6.36 12.13
N GLY A 33 2.90 6.10 12.98
CA GLY A 33 2.94 4.95 13.88
C GLY A 33 3.60 3.71 13.26
N PRO A 34 3.64 2.58 13.98
CA PRO A 34 4.28 1.36 13.51
C PRO A 34 3.62 0.88 12.23
N GLN A 35 4.39 0.86 11.15
CA GLN A 35 3.91 0.50 9.82
C GLN A 35 4.72 -0.66 9.27
N VAL A 36 4.08 -1.77 9.05
CA VAL A 36 4.61 -2.81 8.18
C VAL A 36 4.20 -2.49 6.75
N ILE A 37 4.98 -1.60 6.12
CA ILE A 37 4.74 -1.20 4.73
C ILE A 37 5.09 -2.33 3.74
N TYR A 38 5.81 -3.34 4.20
CA TYR A 38 6.32 -4.44 3.39
C TYR A 38 5.92 -5.78 3.98
N PRO A 39 4.75 -6.31 3.62
CA PRO A 39 4.26 -7.57 4.16
C PRO A 39 5.16 -8.73 3.74
N ARG A 40 5.29 -9.73 4.59
CA ARG A 40 6.04 -10.98 4.35
C ARG A 40 5.12 -12.13 3.96
N SER A 41 3.80 -11.97 4.18
CA SER A 41 2.77 -12.97 3.86
C SER A 41 1.44 -12.29 3.54
N ALA A 42 0.49 -13.03 2.98
CA ALA A 42 -0.89 -12.58 2.77
C ALA A 42 -1.61 -12.27 4.09
N SER A 43 -1.35 -13.03 5.15
CA SER A 43 -1.91 -12.78 6.48
C SER A 43 -1.39 -11.48 7.09
N GLU A 44 -0.09 -11.21 6.99
CA GLU A 44 0.50 -9.95 7.45
C GLU A 44 -0.02 -8.75 6.65
N LEU A 45 -0.24 -8.92 5.34
CA LEU A 45 -0.88 -7.90 4.51
C LEU A 45 -2.26 -7.52 5.06
N LEU A 46 -3.09 -8.49 5.39
CA LEU A 46 -4.41 -8.25 5.98
C LEU A 46 -4.33 -7.62 7.38
N ALA A 47 -3.43 -8.09 8.23
CA ALA A 47 -3.27 -7.62 9.60
C ALA A 47 -2.77 -6.16 9.67
N THR A 48 -2.09 -5.68 8.64
CA THR A 48 -1.52 -4.32 8.60
C THR A 48 -2.43 -3.27 7.99
N LEU A 49 -3.60 -3.63 7.44
CA LEU A 49 -4.52 -2.68 6.81
C LEU A 49 -4.98 -1.57 7.76
N GLU A 50 -5.50 -1.92 8.92
CA GLU A 50 -6.01 -0.94 9.90
C GLU A 50 -4.90 -0.03 10.44
N PRO A 51 -3.74 -0.53 10.91
CA PRO A 51 -2.63 0.33 11.29
C PRO A 51 -2.16 1.29 10.19
N ILE A 52 -2.14 0.84 8.94
CA ILE A 52 -1.71 1.68 7.80
C ILE A 52 -2.72 2.80 7.53
N TYR A 53 -3.99 2.47 7.41
CA TYR A 53 -5.00 3.47 7.03
C TYR A 53 -5.31 4.45 8.17
N THR A 54 -5.39 3.99 9.41
CA THR A 54 -5.50 4.89 10.57
C THR A 54 -4.24 5.73 10.76
N GLY A 55 -3.07 5.19 10.40
CA GLY A 55 -1.82 5.94 10.33
C GLY A 55 -1.89 7.09 9.32
N PHE A 56 -2.47 6.86 8.15
CA PHE A 56 -2.68 7.92 7.16
C PHE A 56 -3.64 9.01 7.66
N ASP A 57 -4.70 8.66 8.39
CA ASP A 57 -5.59 9.65 9.00
C ASP A 57 -4.84 10.56 9.97
N ARG A 58 -3.96 10.00 10.82
CA ARG A 58 -3.15 10.78 11.77
C ARG A 58 -2.25 11.80 11.11
N ILE A 59 -1.78 11.52 9.89
CA ILE A 59 -0.89 12.39 9.14
C ILE A 59 -1.54 12.90 7.84
N ALA A 60 -2.86 13.06 7.83
CA ALA A 60 -3.63 13.31 6.61
C ALA A 60 -3.06 14.41 5.70
N PRO A 61 -2.67 15.61 6.18
CA PRO A 61 -2.10 16.64 5.30
C PRO A 61 -0.81 16.18 4.61
N ILE A 62 0.05 15.46 5.33
CA ILE A 62 1.32 14.94 4.80
C ILE A 62 1.06 13.79 3.84
N ALA A 63 0.17 12.85 4.21
CA ALA A 63 -0.20 11.73 3.37
C ALA A 63 -0.84 12.19 2.05
N THR A 64 -1.72 13.20 2.08
CA THR A 64 -2.28 13.84 0.89
C THR A 64 -1.18 14.44 0.02
N MET A 65 -0.31 15.27 0.57
CA MET A 65 0.81 15.86 -0.16
C MET A 65 1.70 14.79 -0.82
N LEU A 66 2.06 13.74 -0.11
CA LEU A 66 2.85 12.63 -0.65
C LEU A 66 2.15 11.89 -1.79
N ARG A 67 0.82 11.86 -1.82
CA ARG A 67 0.04 11.14 -2.82
C ARG A 67 -0.35 11.98 -4.02
N SER A 68 -0.66 13.27 -3.82
CA SER A 68 -1.20 14.15 -4.85
C SER A 68 -0.15 15.01 -5.57
N THR A 69 1.12 15.03 -5.11
CA THR A 69 2.15 15.88 -5.71
C THR A 69 3.20 15.08 -6.50
N PRO A 70 3.79 15.67 -7.57
CA PRO A 70 4.91 15.05 -8.30
C PRO A 70 6.11 14.73 -7.39
N GLN A 71 6.42 15.60 -6.43
CA GLN A 71 7.51 15.42 -5.46
C GLN A 71 7.22 14.23 -4.53
N GLY A 72 6.00 14.14 -4.02
CA GLY A 72 5.57 13.00 -3.20
C GLY A 72 5.59 11.68 -3.98
N ARG A 73 5.19 11.72 -5.26
CA ARG A 73 5.31 10.55 -6.15
C ARG A 73 6.76 10.13 -6.34
N ALA A 74 7.67 11.06 -6.65
CA ALA A 74 9.08 10.77 -6.83
C ALA A 74 9.66 10.12 -5.56
N LEU A 75 9.33 10.65 -4.39
CA LEU A 75 9.76 10.11 -3.10
C LEU A 75 9.25 8.68 -2.87
N ARG A 76 7.98 8.40 -3.15
CA ARG A 76 7.43 7.03 -3.03
C ARG A 76 8.10 6.04 -3.98
N LEU A 77 8.52 6.48 -5.16
CA LEU A 77 9.20 5.66 -6.15
C LEU A 77 10.63 5.27 -5.75
N THR A 78 11.30 6.00 -4.85
CA THR A 78 12.64 5.61 -4.34
C THR A 78 12.63 4.22 -3.71
N GLN A 79 11.52 3.80 -3.13
CA GLN A 79 11.34 2.50 -2.47
C GLN A 79 10.68 1.43 -3.36
N ASN A 80 10.46 1.75 -4.66
CA ASN A 80 9.65 0.89 -5.52
C ASN A 80 10.20 -0.54 -5.67
N ARG A 81 11.52 -0.69 -5.89
CA ARG A 81 12.16 -2.02 -6.03
C ARG A 81 11.97 -2.89 -4.78
N ARG A 82 12.09 -2.29 -3.59
CA ARG A 82 11.91 -2.99 -2.31
C ARG A 82 10.44 -3.39 -2.14
N ARG A 83 9.51 -2.48 -2.45
CA ARG A 83 8.07 -2.72 -2.40
C ARG A 83 7.67 -3.87 -3.30
N VAL A 84 7.97 -3.81 -4.59
CA VAL A 84 7.63 -4.85 -5.57
C VAL A 84 8.17 -6.22 -5.12
N ARG A 85 9.44 -6.30 -4.70
CA ARG A 85 10.01 -7.54 -4.19
C ARG A 85 9.27 -8.11 -2.98
N SER A 86 8.90 -7.26 -2.02
CA SER A 86 8.19 -7.68 -0.82
C SER A 86 6.81 -8.27 -1.15
N TYR A 87 6.00 -7.54 -1.92
CA TYR A 87 4.67 -8.02 -2.31
C TYR A 87 4.74 -9.28 -3.18
N THR A 88 5.69 -9.34 -4.13
CA THR A 88 5.89 -10.55 -4.94
C THR A 88 6.19 -11.75 -4.04
N ARG A 89 7.09 -11.62 -3.06
CA ARG A 89 7.42 -12.70 -2.13
C ARG A 89 6.23 -13.09 -1.24
N ALA A 90 5.55 -12.10 -0.66
CA ALA A 90 4.43 -12.31 0.25
C ALA A 90 3.23 -13.01 -0.41
N LEU A 91 2.97 -12.69 -1.68
CA LEU A 91 1.78 -13.14 -2.41
C LEU A 91 2.06 -14.24 -3.44
N ALA A 92 3.34 -14.61 -3.66
CA ALA A 92 3.71 -15.68 -4.58
C ALA A 92 2.99 -17.01 -4.29
N PRO A 93 2.81 -17.45 -3.02
CA PRO A 93 2.07 -18.68 -2.72
C PRO A 93 0.62 -18.63 -3.18
N ALA A 94 -0.08 -17.49 -2.96
CA ALA A 94 -1.48 -17.33 -3.35
C ALA A 94 -1.67 -17.27 -4.87
N ALA A 95 -0.72 -16.69 -5.59
CA ALA A 95 -0.80 -16.51 -7.03
C ALA A 95 -0.08 -17.62 -7.83
N LYS A 96 0.46 -18.66 -7.18
CA LYS A 96 1.35 -19.66 -7.81
C LYS A 96 0.74 -20.40 -9.00
N ALA A 97 -0.56 -20.68 -8.93
CA ALA A 97 -1.28 -21.43 -9.95
C ALA A 97 -1.55 -20.62 -11.23
N LEU A 98 -1.64 -19.29 -11.13
CA LEU A 98 -1.95 -18.43 -12.27
C LEU A 98 -0.88 -18.48 -13.38
N PRO A 99 -1.26 -18.21 -14.64
CA PRO A 99 -0.32 -17.91 -15.70
C PRO A 99 0.67 -16.79 -15.30
N ARG A 100 1.90 -16.86 -15.81
CA ARG A 100 2.98 -15.93 -15.39
C ARG A 100 2.59 -14.44 -15.50
N GLN A 101 1.89 -14.06 -16.55
CA GLN A 101 1.44 -12.69 -16.77
C GLN A 101 0.41 -12.29 -15.72
N ASP A 102 -0.59 -13.11 -15.49
CA ASP A 102 -1.70 -12.85 -14.56
C ASP A 102 -1.26 -12.83 -13.11
N ARG A 103 -0.27 -13.65 -12.76
CA ARG A 103 0.38 -13.63 -11.44
C ARG A 103 0.88 -12.24 -11.08
N ARG A 104 1.54 -11.56 -12.03
CA ARG A 104 2.03 -10.19 -11.82
C ARG A 104 0.89 -9.19 -11.65
N LEU A 105 -0.18 -9.34 -12.45
CA LEU A 105 -1.36 -8.46 -12.38
C LEU A 105 -2.10 -8.61 -11.05
N ALA A 106 -2.35 -9.83 -10.60
CA ALA A 106 -2.99 -10.12 -9.32
C ALA A 106 -2.21 -9.54 -8.14
N ILE A 107 -0.88 -9.74 -8.11
CA ILE A 107 -0.02 -9.18 -7.07
C ILE A 107 -0.04 -7.65 -7.08
N ALA A 108 -0.03 -7.01 -8.26
CA ALA A 108 -0.11 -5.56 -8.39
C ALA A 108 -1.46 -5.03 -7.86
N MET A 109 -2.58 -5.69 -8.16
CA MET A 109 -3.90 -5.30 -7.66
C MET A 109 -3.96 -5.40 -6.13
N LEU A 110 -3.52 -6.51 -5.54
CA LEU A 110 -3.48 -6.68 -4.09
C LEU A 110 -2.58 -5.63 -3.40
N GLN A 111 -1.47 -5.27 -4.02
CA GLN A 111 -0.61 -4.18 -3.53
C GLN A 111 -1.30 -2.81 -3.59
N VAL A 112 -2.05 -2.53 -4.65
CA VAL A 112 -2.83 -1.29 -4.78
C VAL A 112 -3.88 -1.21 -3.68
N LEU A 113 -4.67 -2.25 -3.47
CA LEU A 113 -5.68 -2.32 -2.42
C LEU A 113 -5.09 -2.17 -1.01
N HIS A 114 -3.87 -2.61 -0.78
CA HIS A 114 -3.24 -2.54 0.53
C HIS A 114 -2.87 -1.12 0.97
N THR A 115 -2.54 -0.22 0.06
CA THR A 115 -2.00 1.10 0.46
C THR A 115 -2.55 2.29 -0.30
N THR A 116 -3.21 2.09 -1.45
CA THR A 116 -3.51 3.20 -2.37
C THR A 116 -4.91 3.80 -2.20
N PRO A 117 -5.98 3.08 -1.88
CA PRO A 117 -7.34 3.59 -1.90
C PRO A 117 -7.66 4.71 -0.92
N TRP A 118 -6.81 4.93 0.10
CA TRP A 118 -7.09 5.83 1.22
C TRP A 118 -7.49 7.24 0.78
N LEU A 119 -6.75 7.84 -0.15
CA LEU A 119 -7.00 9.23 -0.57
C LEU A 119 -8.37 9.35 -1.26
N GLU A 120 -8.64 8.50 -2.24
CA GLU A 120 -9.87 8.50 -3.01
C GLU A 120 -11.10 8.20 -2.13
N MET A 121 -11.01 7.19 -1.27
CA MET A 121 -12.11 6.80 -0.38
C MET A 121 -12.39 7.86 0.69
N ARG A 122 -11.35 8.54 1.18
CA ARG A 122 -11.51 9.65 2.11
C ARG A 122 -12.10 10.87 1.42
N ASP A 123 -11.55 11.28 0.29
CA ASP A 123 -11.87 12.56 -0.34
C ASP A 123 -13.24 12.51 -1.05
N HIS A 124 -13.62 11.37 -1.66
CA HIS A 124 -14.91 11.23 -2.36
C HIS A 124 -16.03 10.65 -1.50
N TRP A 125 -15.71 9.84 -0.50
CA TRP A 125 -16.71 9.11 0.29
C TRP A 125 -16.71 9.49 1.78
N GLY A 126 -15.78 10.34 2.23
CA GLY A 126 -15.66 10.74 3.64
C GLY A 126 -15.30 9.60 4.59
N LEU A 127 -14.73 8.50 4.09
CA LEU A 127 -14.45 7.32 4.90
C LEU A 127 -13.22 7.53 5.79
N THR A 128 -13.32 7.01 7.02
CA THR A 128 -12.20 6.93 7.96
C THR A 128 -11.24 5.80 7.58
N GLY A 129 -9.99 5.87 8.04
CA GLY A 129 -9.00 4.79 7.84
C GLY A 129 -9.49 3.43 8.32
N GLN A 130 -10.25 3.37 9.41
CA GLN A 130 -10.84 2.13 9.89
C GLN A 130 -11.88 1.56 8.92
N GLN A 131 -12.77 2.41 8.38
CA GLN A 131 -13.74 2.00 7.37
C GLN A 131 -13.07 1.53 6.08
N ILE A 132 -12.02 2.24 5.64
CA ILE A 132 -11.22 1.90 4.46
C ILE A 132 -10.50 0.55 4.69
N ALA A 133 -9.90 0.32 5.86
CA ALA A 133 -9.29 -0.95 6.21
C ALA A 133 -10.29 -2.12 6.14
N ARG A 134 -11.51 -1.90 6.63
CA ARG A 134 -12.59 -2.89 6.60
C ARG A 134 -12.99 -3.28 5.17
N VAL A 135 -13.24 -2.30 4.29
CA VAL A 135 -13.67 -2.56 2.93
C VAL A 135 -12.55 -3.11 2.04
N THR A 136 -11.33 -2.60 2.18
CA THR A 136 -10.19 -3.14 1.44
C THR A 136 -9.80 -4.54 1.93
N GLY A 137 -9.96 -4.81 3.22
CA GLY A 137 -9.77 -6.14 3.79
C GLY A 137 -10.77 -7.15 3.24
N TRP A 138 -12.04 -6.76 3.10
CA TRP A 138 -13.04 -7.57 2.41
C TRP A 138 -12.63 -7.86 0.96
N ALA A 139 -12.29 -6.84 0.18
CA ALA A 139 -11.89 -6.99 -1.22
C ALA A 139 -10.65 -7.90 -1.37
N ILE A 140 -9.64 -7.72 -0.52
CA ILE A 140 -8.42 -8.54 -0.54
C ILE A 140 -8.74 -9.99 -0.20
N ARG A 141 -9.56 -10.26 0.83
CA ARG A 141 -9.97 -11.65 1.16
C ARG A 141 -10.74 -12.30 0.02
N THR A 142 -11.65 -11.56 -0.63
CA THR A 142 -12.39 -12.06 -1.79
C THR A 142 -11.46 -12.44 -2.94
N LEU A 143 -10.49 -11.58 -3.27
CA LEU A 143 -9.50 -11.88 -4.32
C LEU A 143 -8.60 -13.06 -3.96
N LEU A 144 -8.15 -13.16 -2.70
CA LEU A 144 -7.34 -14.31 -2.25
C LEU A 144 -8.12 -15.61 -2.29
N ALA A 145 -9.41 -15.59 -1.93
CA ALA A 145 -10.29 -16.76 -2.04
C ALA A 145 -10.52 -17.16 -3.50
N ASP A 146 -10.75 -16.19 -4.39
CA ASP A 146 -10.86 -16.44 -5.81
C ASP A 146 -9.58 -17.05 -6.40
N LEU A 147 -8.41 -16.50 -6.06
CA LEU A 147 -7.12 -17.07 -6.48
C LEU A 147 -6.92 -18.51 -6.02
N ALA A 148 -7.44 -18.89 -4.86
CA ALA A 148 -7.37 -20.26 -4.37
C ALA A 148 -8.31 -21.21 -5.13
N LEU A 149 -9.48 -20.71 -5.56
CA LEU A 149 -10.51 -21.51 -6.24
C LEU A 149 -10.24 -21.68 -7.74
N ARG A 150 -9.65 -20.66 -8.39
CA ARG A 150 -9.52 -20.66 -9.87
C ARG A 150 -8.47 -21.62 -10.42
N GLY A 151 -7.62 -22.24 -9.60
CA GLY A 151 -6.80 -23.39 -9.99
C GLY A 151 -5.86 -23.20 -11.20
N GLY A 152 -5.55 -21.96 -11.58
CA GLY A 152 -4.71 -21.66 -12.75
C GLY A 152 -5.46 -21.08 -13.94
N LEU A 153 -6.78 -20.92 -13.86
CA LEU A 153 -7.55 -20.18 -14.87
C LEU A 153 -7.06 -18.73 -14.97
N PRO A 154 -6.91 -18.16 -16.19
CA PRO A 154 -6.60 -16.76 -16.42
C PRO A 154 -7.58 -15.81 -15.70
N LEU A 155 -7.13 -14.57 -15.42
CA LEU A 155 -7.93 -13.58 -14.68
C LEU A 155 -9.19 -13.12 -15.44
N ASP A 156 -9.21 -13.19 -16.74
CA ASP A 156 -10.34 -12.85 -17.63
C ASP A 156 -11.40 -13.96 -17.73
N GLN A 157 -11.15 -15.12 -17.12
CA GLN A 157 -12.09 -16.22 -17.05
C GLN A 157 -12.72 -16.31 -15.66
N GLU A 158 -14.01 -16.62 -15.60
CA GLU A 158 -14.69 -16.83 -14.31
C GLU A 158 -14.30 -18.16 -13.69
N ALA A 159 -13.94 -18.12 -12.41
CA ALA A 159 -13.75 -19.34 -11.63
C ALA A 159 -15.13 -19.96 -11.32
N THR A 160 -15.41 -21.13 -11.87
CA THR A 160 -16.65 -21.86 -11.59
C THR A 160 -16.65 -22.26 -10.11
N ARG A 161 -17.54 -21.69 -9.31
CA ARG A 161 -17.80 -22.19 -7.96
C ARG A 161 -18.35 -23.61 -8.09
N PRO A 162 -17.80 -24.60 -7.37
CA PRO A 162 -18.47 -25.89 -7.29
C PRO A 162 -19.90 -25.66 -6.79
N ALA A 163 -20.89 -26.17 -7.54
CA ALA A 163 -22.28 -26.14 -7.14
C ALA A 163 -22.37 -26.67 -5.71
N GLY A 164 -22.89 -25.85 -4.78
CA GLY A 164 -23.00 -26.21 -3.40
C GLY A 164 -23.81 -27.50 -3.31
N THR A 165 -23.27 -28.53 -2.70
CA THR A 165 -24.02 -29.63 -2.14
C THR A 165 -24.94 -29.05 -1.07
N SER A 166 -26.23 -29.04 -1.38
CA SER A 166 -27.33 -28.71 -0.47
C SER A 166 -27.31 -29.62 0.73
#